data_ccd3807e14d2736637535b062594fef9
#
_entry.id   ccd3807e14d2736637535b062594fef9
#
_cell.length_a   1.000
_cell.length_b   1.000
_cell.length_c   1.000
_cell.angle_alpha   90.00
_cell.angle_beta   90.00
_cell.angle_gamma   90.00
#
_symmetry.space_group_name_H-M   'P 1'
#
loop_
_entity.id
_entity.type
_entity.pdbx_description
1 polymer ?
#
loop_
_entity_poly.entity_id
_entity_poly.type
_entity_poly.pdbx_seq_one_letter_code
_entity_poly.pdbx_strand_id
1 'polypeptide(L)'
;MKILIVDDHPIVRAGLRRLLTAEPEIEIREAASGREALSVFREQQPTLVILDLNLPGIGGLEVLARLKAVDPDARVLVLSMHDDETHTTRALRAGAAGYVTKNAPPEELLEAIGRVARGRTYIEREIAEGLVFASIRASSDPLKDLSSRDLEILRQLAEGRTLSQIADTVGIGYKTAANNCSRIKARLGVTSTADLIRIAIRSGLTDRDAVLAELPTGPRS
;
A
#
# COMPACT_ATOMS: atom_id res chain seq x y z
N MET A 1 24.16 -8.73 18.88
CA MET A 1 23.06 -7.95 18.25
C MET A 1 21.75 -8.36 18.90
N LYS A 2 20.84 -7.39 19.22
CA LYS A 2 19.55 -7.71 19.85
C LYS A 2 18.42 -7.60 18.84
N ILE A 3 17.64 -8.68 18.64
CA ILE A 3 16.52 -8.76 17.69
C ILE A 3 15.22 -8.98 18.46
N LEU A 4 14.20 -8.17 18.13
CA LEU A 4 12.81 -8.39 18.57
C LEU A 4 12.03 -9.02 17.44
N ILE A 5 11.46 -10.22 17.67
CA ILE A 5 10.55 -10.91 16.75
C ILE A 5 9.12 -10.64 17.21
N VAL A 6 8.30 -10.09 16.32
CA VAL A 6 6.90 -9.75 16.59
C VAL A 6 6.00 -10.49 15.60
N ASP A 7 5.32 -11.52 16.07
CA ASP A 7 4.39 -12.35 15.28
C ASP A 7 3.42 -13.05 16.24
N ASP A 8 2.17 -13.14 15.93
CA ASP A 8 1.18 -13.83 16.79
C ASP A 8 1.22 -15.37 16.65
N HIS A 9 1.86 -15.89 15.57
CA HIS A 9 1.99 -17.31 15.30
C HIS A 9 3.20 -17.91 16.02
N PRO A 10 3.00 -18.81 17.03
CA PRO A 10 4.12 -19.40 17.77
C PRO A 10 5.11 -20.19 16.89
N ILE A 11 4.59 -20.84 15.83
CA ILE A 11 5.41 -21.65 14.92
C ILE A 11 6.37 -20.76 14.12
N VAL A 12 5.91 -19.57 13.67
CA VAL A 12 6.75 -18.61 12.95
C VAL A 12 7.85 -18.09 13.87
N ARG A 13 7.50 -17.67 15.10
CA ARG A 13 8.52 -17.22 16.07
C ARG A 13 9.56 -18.30 16.39
N ALA A 14 9.11 -19.55 16.60
CA ALA A 14 10.01 -20.68 16.84
C ALA A 14 10.95 -20.95 15.64
N GLY A 15 10.42 -20.86 14.42
CA GLY A 15 11.19 -20.99 13.18
C GLY A 15 12.26 -19.91 13.06
N LEU A 16 11.89 -18.65 13.24
CA LEU A 16 12.79 -17.49 13.21
C LEU A 16 13.87 -17.59 14.30
N ARG A 17 13.47 -17.98 15.51
CA ARG A 17 14.40 -18.22 16.60
C ARG A 17 15.44 -19.27 16.22
N ARG A 18 14.99 -20.43 15.70
CA ARG A 18 15.91 -21.50 15.28
C ARG A 18 16.87 -21.05 14.18
N LEU A 19 16.38 -20.30 13.21
CA LEU A 19 17.20 -19.75 12.14
C LEU A 19 18.27 -18.81 12.67
N LEU A 20 17.91 -17.91 13.58
CA LEU A 20 18.81 -16.88 14.15
C LEU A 20 19.76 -17.41 15.24
N THR A 21 19.41 -18.51 15.91
CA THR A 21 20.28 -19.11 16.96
C THR A 21 21.55 -19.74 16.38
N ALA A 22 21.61 -19.95 15.06
CA ALA A 22 22.85 -20.36 14.40
C ALA A 22 23.97 -19.30 14.48
N GLU A 23 23.60 -18.03 14.77
CA GLU A 23 24.53 -16.91 14.94
C GLU A 23 24.73 -16.62 16.44
N PRO A 24 25.89 -16.96 17.03
CA PRO A 24 26.09 -16.99 18.49
C PRO A 24 26.03 -15.62 19.18
N GLU A 25 26.07 -14.53 18.42
CA GLU A 25 26.05 -13.16 18.96
C GLU A 25 24.66 -12.50 18.94
N ILE A 26 23.60 -13.27 18.58
CA ILE A 26 22.25 -12.71 18.50
C ILE A 26 21.46 -13.01 19.78
N GLU A 27 21.03 -11.96 20.45
CA GLU A 27 20.07 -12.03 21.55
C GLU A 27 18.65 -11.83 20.99
N ILE A 28 17.77 -12.79 21.23
CA ILE A 28 16.41 -12.79 20.69
C ILE A 28 15.42 -12.44 21.80
N ARG A 29 14.52 -11.50 21.51
CA ARG A 29 13.31 -11.21 22.25
C ARG A 29 12.10 -11.49 21.37
N GLU A 30 10.99 -11.86 21.98
CA GLU A 30 9.74 -12.16 21.26
C GLU A 30 8.59 -11.36 21.83
N ALA A 31 7.63 -11.06 20.95
CA ALA A 31 6.33 -10.52 21.31
C ALA A 31 5.25 -11.18 20.44
N ALA A 32 4.13 -11.53 21.04
CA ALA A 32 3.00 -12.17 20.37
C ALA A 32 1.89 -11.17 20.00
N SER A 33 2.07 -9.88 20.31
CA SER A 33 1.09 -8.82 20.01
C SER A 33 1.77 -7.46 19.86
N GLY A 34 1.07 -6.54 19.18
CA GLY A 34 1.56 -5.18 19.00
C GLY A 34 1.77 -4.43 20.32
N ARG A 35 0.95 -4.68 21.35
CA ARG A 35 1.10 -4.06 22.68
C ARG A 35 2.37 -4.54 23.36
N GLU A 36 2.61 -5.84 23.35
CA GLU A 36 3.82 -6.46 23.91
C GLU A 36 5.06 -5.98 23.17
N ALA A 37 5.02 -5.91 21.84
CA ALA A 37 6.11 -5.39 21.02
C ALA A 37 6.54 -3.98 21.42
N LEU A 38 5.59 -3.07 21.65
CA LEU A 38 5.86 -1.70 22.07
C LEU A 38 6.46 -1.62 23.49
N SER A 39 6.07 -2.52 24.41
CA SER A 39 6.67 -2.61 25.75
C SER A 39 8.10 -3.10 25.67
N VAL A 40 8.31 -4.25 25.03
CA VAL A 40 9.63 -4.87 24.86
C VAL A 40 10.59 -3.94 24.12
N PHE A 41 10.13 -3.23 23.09
CA PHE A 41 10.95 -2.27 22.36
C PHE A 41 11.51 -1.16 23.26
N ARG A 42 10.67 -0.56 24.11
CA ARG A 42 11.10 0.49 25.05
C ARG A 42 12.06 -0.02 26.11
N GLU A 43 11.81 -1.20 26.65
CA GLU A 43 12.60 -1.78 27.74
C GLU A 43 13.95 -2.32 27.25
N GLN A 44 13.94 -2.96 26.08
CA GLN A 44 15.09 -3.73 25.61
C GLN A 44 15.92 -3.04 24.55
N GLN A 45 15.38 -2.00 23.90
CA GLN A 45 16.03 -1.24 22.83
C GLN A 45 16.70 -2.14 21.78
N PRO A 46 15.95 -2.96 21.05
CA PRO A 46 16.49 -3.90 20.08
C PRO A 46 17.16 -3.17 18.91
N THR A 47 18.23 -3.73 18.39
CA THR A 47 18.94 -3.25 17.21
C THR A 47 18.09 -3.38 15.94
N LEU A 48 17.22 -4.41 15.90
CA LEU A 48 16.35 -4.75 14.77
C LEU A 48 15.02 -5.30 15.29
N VAL A 49 13.94 -4.94 14.64
CA VAL A 49 12.61 -5.53 14.85
C VAL A 49 12.22 -6.28 13.58
N ILE A 50 11.87 -7.56 13.69
CA ILE A 50 11.19 -8.33 12.65
C ILE A 50 9.70 -8.27 12.99
N LEU A 51 8.89 -7.72 12.11
CA LEU A 51 7.51 -7.34 12.41
C LEU A 51 6.53 -7.96 11.40
N ASP A 52 5.60 -8.78 11.91
CA ASP A 52 4.42 -9.16 11.12
C ASP A 52 3.43 -8.00 11.05
N LEU A 53 2.80 -7.85 9.88
CA LEU A 53 1.72 -6.87 9.69
C LEU A 53 0.37 -7.36 10.21
N ASN A 54 0.14 -8.68 10.22
CA ASN A 54 -1.12 -9.30 10.60
C ASN A 54 -1.17 -9.62 12.11
N LEU A 55 -1.08 -8.60 12.95
CA LEU A 55 -1.18 -8.76 14.39
C LEU A 55 -2.61 -8.54 14.90
N PRO A 56 -3.07 -9.29 15.90
CA PRO A 56 -4.36 -9.06 16.53
C PRO A 56 -4.35 -7.77 17.36
N GLY A 57 -5.47 -7.07 17.36
CA GLY A 57 -5.65 -5.82 18.12
C GLY A 57 -4.97 -4.63 17.46
N ILE A 58 -3.75 -4.28 17.88
CA ILE A 58 -2.96 -3.22 17.24
C ILE A 58 -2.24 -3.83 16.04
N GLY A 59 -2.67 -3.47 14.82
CA GLY A 59 -2.09 -4.00 13.58
C GLY A 59 -0.62 -3.59 13.39
N GLY A 60 0.14 -4.41 12.64
CA GLY A 60 1.58 -4.21 12.49
C GLY A 60 1.98 -2.88 11.86
N LEU A 61 1.19 -2.32 10.95
CA LEU A 61 1.45 -0.96 10.41
C LEU A 61 1.35 0.12 11.48
N GLU A 62 0.40 0.00 12.41
CA GLU A 62 0.28 0.92 13.53
C GLU A 62 1.43 0.73 14.53
N VAL A 63 1.84 -0.52 14.79
CA VAL A 63 3.04 -0.82 15.60
C VAL A 63 4.26 -0.17 14.97
N LEU A 64 4.49 -0.35 13.67
CA LEU A 64 5.58 0.28 12.93
C LEU A 64 5.59 1.80 13.09
N ALA A 65 4.45 2.46 12.87
CA ALA A 65 4.34 3.91 13.02
C ALA A 65 4.67 4.37 14.45
N ARG A 66 4.20 3.64 15.47
CA ARG A 66 4.48 3.93 16.87
C ARG A 66 5.94 3.70 17.25
N LEU A 67 6.58 2.65 16.71
CA LEU A 67 8.02 2.42 16.88
C LEU A 67 8.83 3.58 16.30
N LYS A 68 8.49 4.01 15.10
CA LYS A 68 9.13 5.16 14.43
C LYS A 68 8.87 6.50 15.11
N ALA A 69 7.75 6.65 15.78
CA ALA A 69 7.47 7.85 16.59
C ALA A 69 8.28 7.88 17.89
N VAL A 70 8.62 6.72 18.47
CA VAL A 70 9.48 6.61 19.66
C VAL A 70 10.95 6.73 19.28
N ASP A 71 11.36 6.08 18.22
CA ASP A 71 12.74 6.10 17.70
C ASP A 71 12.68 6.17 16.16
N PRO A 72 12.94 7.34 15.55
CA PRO A 72 12.99 7.51 14.10
C PRO A 72 14.04 6.61 13.42
N ASP A 73 15.11 6.23 14.12
CA ASP A 73 16.20 5.38 13.61
C ASP A 73 15.93 3.89 13.84
N ALA A 74 14.81 3.52 14.48
CA ALA A 74 14.42 2.11 14.68
C ALA A 74 14.48 1.35 13.36
N ARG A 75 15.19 0.23 13.33
CA ARG A 75 15.32 -0.63 12.15
C ARG A 75 14.24 -1.69 12.21
N VAL A 76 13.30 -1.60 11.28
CA VAL A 76 12.17 -2.54 11.22
C VAL A 76 12.18 -3.25 9.87
N LEU A 77 12.32 -4.57 9.91
CA LEU A 77 12.13 -5.48 8.80
C LEU A 77 10.73 -6.06 8.89
N VAL A 78 9.90 -5.76 7.92
CA VAL A 78 8.56 -6.36 7.83
C VAL A 78 8.67 -7.77 7.24
N LEU A 79 7.98 -8.72 7.88
CA LEU A 79 7.84 -10.10 7.44
C LEU A 79 6.35 -10.41 7.32
N SER A 80 5.82 -10.57 6.11
CA SER A 80 4.39 -10.63 5.85
C SER A 80 4.00 -11.77 4.90
N MET A 81 2.76 -12.25 4.99
CA MET A 81 2.19 -13.16 3.98
C MET A 81 1.79 -12.43 2.70
N HIS A 82 1.75 -11.09 2.72
CA HIS A 82 1.33 -10.28 1.58
C HIS A 82 2.55 -9.90 0.74
N ASP A 83 2.47 -10.18 -0.56
CA ASP A 83 3.44 -9.83 -1.59
C ASP A 83 2.98 -8.67 -2.49
N ASP A 84 1.78 -8.13 -2.23
CA ASP A 84 1.18 -7.09 -3.05
C ASP A 84 1.78 -5.69 -2.81
N GLU A 85 1.72 -4.88 -3.87
CA GLU A 85 2.27 -3.52 -3.92
C GLU A 85 1.67 -2.58 -2.86
N THR A 86 0.41 -2.80 -2.48
CA THR A 86 -0.32 -1.91 -1.58
C THR A 86 0.21 -2.03 -0.16
N HIS A 87 0.36 -3.25 0.35
CA HIS A 87 0.89 -3.52 1.68
C HIS A 87 2.35 -3.12 1.79
N THR A 88 3.15 -3.48 0.78
CA THR A 88 4.57 -3.10 0.74
C THR A 88 4.76 -1.58 0.72
N THR A 89 4.04 -0.86 -0.15
CA THR A 89 4.14 0.60 -0.24
C THR A 89 3.74 1.27 1.08
N ARG A 90 2.69 0.78 1.75
CA ARG A 90 2.27 1.29 3.06
C ARG A 90 3.33 1.09 4.14
N ALA A 91 3.93 -0.10 4.20
CA ALA A 91 4.99 -0.41 5.15
C ALA A 91 6.23 0.47 4.93
N LEU A 92 6.69 0.61 3.68
CA LEU A 92 7.84 1.45 3.34
C LEU A 92 7.58 2.93 3.65
N ARG A 93 6.38 3.45 3.33
CA ARG A 93 5.98 4.83 3.67
C ARG A 93 5.88 5.06 5.18
N ALA A 94 5.50 4.04 5.94
CA ALA A 94 5.47 4.09 7.40
C ALA A 94 6.88 3.98 8.03
N GLY A 95 7.94 3.82 7.21
CA GLY A 95 9.32 3.83 7.63
C GLY A 95 9.95 2.45 7.85
N ALA A 96 9.37 1.37 7.28
CA ALA A 96 10.04 0.08 7.27
C ALA A 96 11.39 0.19 6.53
N ALA A 97 12.45 -0.36 7.13
CA ALA A 97 13.76 -0.44 6.53
C ALA A 97 13.91 -1.63 5.58
N GLY A 98 12.99 -2.61 5.66
CA GLY A 98 12.94 -3.72 4.75
C GLY A 98 11.60 -4.40 4.72
N TYR A 99 11.37 -5.19 3.65
CA TYR A 99 10.17 -5.99 3.44
C TYR A 99 10.53 -7.32 2.78
N VAL A 100 10.06 -8.40 3.41
CA VAL A 100 10.27 -9.78 2.96
C VAL A 100 8.97 -10.56 3.17
N THR A 101 8.67 -11.49 2.28
CA THR A 101 7.53 -12.40 2.47
C THR A 101 7.86 -13.53 3.45
N LYS A 102 6.85 -14.09 4.11
CA LYS A 102 7.01 -15.28 4.95
C LYS A 102 7.32 -16.54 4.14
N ASN A 103 7.19 -16.47 2.81
CA ASN A 103 7.50 -17.56 1.87
C ASN A 103 8.94 -17.47 1.33
N ALA A 104 9.66 -16.40 1.63
CA ALA A 104 11.04 -16.23 1.18
C ALA A 104 11.95 -17.36 1.72
N PRO A 105 12.95 -17.77 0.94
CA PRO A 105 13.95 -18.73 1.40
C PRO A 105 14.66 -18.22 2.67
N PRO A 106 15.07 -19.13 3.59
CA PRO A 106 15.77 -18.76 4.82
C PRO A 106 17.03 -17.91 4.59
N GLU A 107 17.75 -18.18 3.51
CA GLU A 107 18.97 -17.45 3.14
C GLU A 107 18.67 -15.99 2.79
N GLU A 108 17.58 -15.75 2.09
CA GLU A 108 17.12 -14.41 1.72
C GLU A 108 16.69 -13.60 2.95
N LEU A 109 15.99 -14.25 3.88
CA LEU A 109 15.62 -13.62 5.15
C LEU A 109 16.86 -13.27 5.99
N LEU A 110 17.86 -14.14 6.04
CA LEU A 110 19.14 -13.85 6.74
C LEU A 110 19.88 -12.69 6.06
N GLU A 111 19.89 -12.63 4.75
CA GLU A 111 20.47 -11.50 4.02
C GLU A 111 19.75 -10.18 4.35
N ALA A 112 18.41 -10.20 4.33
CA ALA A 112 17.59 -9.05 4.68
C ALA A 112 17.89 -8.55 6.11
N ILE A 113 17.91 -9.46 7.08
CA ILE A 113 18.26 -9.17 8.48
C ILE A 113 19.64 -8.54 8.56
N GLY A 114 20.64 -9.14 7.93
CA GLY A 114 22.00 -8.64 7.92
C GLY A 114 22.13 -7.25 7.29
N ARG A 115 21.42 -6.96 6.21
CA ARG A 115 21.41 -5.64 5.56
C ARG A 115 20.73 -4.59 6.42
N VAL A 116 19.54 -4.88 6.93
CA VAL A 116 18.76 -3.95 7.75
C VAL A 116 19.46 -3.68 9.08
N ALA A 117 20.07 -4.70 9.69
CA ALA A 117 20.86 -4.53 10.92
C ALA A 117 22.08 -3.59 10.74
N ARG A 118 22.59 -3.49 9.51
CA ARG A 118 23.67 -2.53 9.17
C ARG A 118 23.14 -1.16 8.70
N GLY A 119 21.84 -0.89 8.83
CA GLY A 119 21.23 0.37 8.43
C GLY A 119 21.01 0.50 6.91
N ARG A 120 21.06 -0.60 6.16
CA ARG A 120 20.74 -0.61 4.73
C ARG A 120 19.29 -1.04 4.53
N THR A 121 18.65 -0.57 3.47
CA THR A 121 17.32 -1.05 3.08
C THR A 121 17.40 -2.41 2.40
N TYR A 122 16.31 -3.19 2.53
CA TYR A 122 16.15 -4.45 1.82
C TYR A 122 14.69 -4.62 1.39
N ILE A 123 14.48 -4.96 0.13
CA ILE A 123 13.18 -5.37 -0.40
C ILE A 123 13.44 -6.65 -1.18
N GLU A 124 12.63 -7.67 -0.95
CA GLU A 124 12.63 -8.90 -1.72
C GLU A 124 12.53 -8.59 -3.22
N ARG A 125 13.31 -9.30 -4.04
CA ARG A 125 13.51 -8.94 -5.44
C ARG A 125 12.21 -8.88 -6.24
N GLU A 126 11.36 -9.89 -6.10
CA GLU A 126 10.09 -9.97 -6.82
C GLU A 126 9.16 -8.79 -6.45
N ILE A 127 9.13 -8.43 -5.18
CA ILE A 127 8.38 -7.27 -4.69
C ILE A 127 8.97 -5.97 -5.25
N ALA A 128 10.28 -5.83 -5.27
CA ALA A 128 10.95 -4.64 -5.81
C ALA A 128 10.65 -4.45 -7.30
N GLU A 129 10.66 -5.52 -8.09
CA GLU A 129 10.27 -5.50 -9.49
C GLU A 129 8.80 -5.05 -9.66
N GLY A 130 7.87 -5.60 -8.86
CA GLY A 130 6.46 -5.18 -8.83
C GLY A 130 6.30 -3.69 -8.53
N LEU A 131 7.00 -3.17 -7.52
CA LEU A 131 6.97 -1.75 -7.17
C LEU A 131 7.49 -0.83 -8.29
N VAL A 132 8.53 -1.26 -9.03
CA VAL A 132 9.03 -0.52 -10.20
C VAL A 132 7.97 -0.47 -11.29
N PHE A 133 7.35 -1.61 -11.64
CA PHE A 133 6.27 -1.65 -12.62
C PHE A 133 5.05 -0.82 -12.19
N ALA A 134 4.69 -0.86 -10.90
CA ALA A 134 3.63 -0.02 -10.34
C ALA A 134 3.96 1.47 -10.46
N SER A 135 5.20 1.85 -10.16
CA SER A 135 5.63 3.24 -10.26
C SER A 135 5.61 3.76 -11.71
N ILE A 136 5.98 2.91 -12.66
CA ILE A 136 5.89 3.22 -14.10
C ILE A 136 4.42 3.38 -14.50
N ARG A 137 3.54 2.48 -14.07
CA ARG A 137 2.08 2.59 -14.30
C ARG A 137 1.49 3.84 -13.66
N ALA A 138 1.82 4.12 -12.40
CA ALA A 138 1.37 5.31 -11.70
C ALA A 138 1.91 6.61 -12.32
N SER A 139 3.12 6.58 -12.88
CA SER A 139 3.67 7.71 -13.65
C SER A 139 2.93 7.91 -14.97
N SER A 140 2.35 6.85 -15.51
CA SER A 140 1.54 6.85 -16.73
C SER A 140 0.05 7.01 -16.46
N ASP A 141 -0.37 7.06 -15.18
CA ASP A 141 -1.79 7.27 -14.84
C ASP A 141 -2.19 8.73 -15.12
N PRO A 142 -3.02 8.96 -16.12
CA PRO A 142 -3.49 10.30 -16.45
C PRO A 142 -4.32 10.93 -15.33
N LEU A 143 -4.83 10.14 -14.38
CA LEU A 143 -5.71 10.60 -13.32
C LEU A 143 -4.98 11.03 -12.03
N LYS A 144 -3.68 10.81 -11.92
CA LYS A 144 -2.87 11.05 -10.69
C LYS A 144 -2.95 12.49 -10.16
N ASP A 145 -3.10 13.46 -11.05
CA ASP A 145 -3.13 14.89 -10.71
C ASP A 145 -4.55 15.42 -10.46
N LEU A 146 -5.59 14.57 -10.55
CA LEU A 146 -6.96 14.95 -10.28
C LEU A 146 -7.25 14.92 -8.78
N SER A 147 -8.03 15.92 -8.30
CA SER A 147 -8.52 15.90 -6.92
C SER A 147 -9.56 14.78 -6.73
N SER A 148 -9.81 14.38 -5.46
CA SER A 148 -10.86 13.39 -5.14
C SER A 148 -12.22 13.80 -5.70
N ARG A 149 -12.51 15.12 -5.74
CA ARG A 149 -13.74 15.65 -6.31
C ARG A 149 -13.77 15.57 -7.84
N ASP A 150 -12.63 15.78 -8.51
CA ASP A 150 -12.52 15.63 -9.95
C ASP A 150 -12.70 14.15 -10.35
N LEU A 151 -12.12 13.23 -9.56
CA LEU A 151 -12.28 11.78 -9.75
C LEU A 151 -13.73 11.34 -9.58
N GLU A 152 -14.45 11.87 -8.58
CA GLU A 152 -15.86 11.57 -8.36
C GLU A 152 -16.75 12.05 -9.54
N ILE A 153 -16.52 13.27 -10.03
CA ILE A 153 -17.20 13.79 -11.22
C ILE A 153 -16.89 12.91 -12.44
N LEU A 154 -15.65 12.54 -12.63
CA LEU A 154 -15.21 11.72 -13.74
C LEU A 154 -15.83 10.31 -13.69
N ARG A 155 -15.93 9.70 -12.50
CA ARG A 155 -16.59 8.42 -12.27
C ARG A 155 -18.06 8.47 -12.66
N GLN A 156 -18.80 9.48 -12.17
CA GLN A 156 -20.22 9.63 -12.49
C GLN A 156 -20.49 9.93 -13.97
N LEU A 157 -19.58 10.65 -14.64
CA LEU A 157 -19.63 10.82 -16.09
C LEU A 157 -19.48 9.47 -16.82
N ALA A 158 -18.56 8.63 -16.35
CA ALA A 158 -18.33 7.31 -16.93
C ALA A 158 -19.48 6.33 -16.64
N GLU A 159 -20.24 6.53 -15.56
CA GLU A 159 -21.49 5.85 -15.25
C GLU A 159 -22.69 6.37 -16.10
N GLY A 160 -22.46 7.26 -17.05
CA GLY A 160 -23.50 7.79 -17.95
C GLY A 160 -24.35 8.91 -17.36
N ARG A 161 -24.03 9.45 -16.17
CA ARG A 161 -24.82 10.53 -15.55
C ARG A 161 -24.64 11.86 -16.28
N THR A 162 -25.70 12.61 -16.36
CA THR A 162 -25.69 13.97 -16.91
C THR A 162 -25.04 14.96 -15.93
N LEU A 163 -24.53 16.08 -16.43
CA LEU A 163 -23.97 17.13 -15.60
C LEU A 163 -24.95 17.67 -14.54
N SER A 164 -26.26 17.66 -14.83
CA SER A 164 -27.30 18.06 -13.86
C SER A 164 -27.37 17.06 -12.71
N GLN A 165 -27.46 15.76 -13.01
CA GLN A 165 -27.48 14.70 -12.00
C GLN A 165 -26.20 14.68 -11.14
N ILE A 166 -25.04 14.92 -11.77
CA ILE A 166 -23.75 15.04 -11.08
C ILE A 166 -23.76 16.25 -10.12
N ALA A 167 -24.24 17.40 -10.61
CA ALA A 167 -24.36 18.61 -9.81
C ALA A 167 -25.18 18.36 -8.54
N ASP A 168 -26.33 17.71 -8.68
CA ASP A 168 -27.22 17.36 -7.57
C ASP A 168 -26.55 16.38 -6.59
N THR A 169 -25.93 15.33 -7.11
CA THR A 169 -25.27 14.29 -6.28
C THR A 169 -24.06 14.84 -5.50
N VAL A 170 -23.25 15.68 -6.13
CA VAL A 170 -22.04 16.27 -5.53
C VAL A 170 -22.34 17.53 -4.71
N GLY A 171 -23.59 18.01 -4.71
CA GLY A 171 -24.03 19.19 -3.94
C GLY A 171 -23.45 20.51 -4.47
N ILE A 172 -23.38 20.68 -5.81
CA ILE A 172 -22.85 21.89 -6.46
C ILE A 172 -23.83 22.42 -7.53
N GLY A 173 -23.69 23.68 -7.90
CA GLY A 173 -24.46 24.22 -9.02
C GLY A 173 -24.01 23.63 -10.36
N TYR A 174 -24.94 23.51 -11.32
CA TYR A 174 -24.68 23.03 -12.69
C TYR A 174 -23.48 23.74 -13.36
N LYS A 175 -23.40 25.07 -13.22
CA LYS A 175 -22.29 25.87 -13.78
C LYS A 175 -20.94 25.44 -13.21
N THR A 176 -20.91 25.10 -11.90
CA THR A 176 -19.70 24.60 -11.23
C THR A 176 -19.32 23.21 -11.74
N ALA A 177 -20.31 22.31 -11.92
CA ALA A 177 -20.07 20.99 -12.48
C ALA A 177 -19.51 21.08 -13.92
N ALA A 178 -20.07 21.95 -14.75
CA ALA A 178 -19.60 22.20 -16.11
C ALA A 178 -18.17 22.76 -16.13
N ASN A 179 -17.84 23.72 -15.24
CA ASN A 179 -16.49 24.27 -15.11
C ASN A 179 -15.49 23.20 -14.64
N ASN A 180 -15.86 22.35 -13.70
CA ASN A 180 -15.01 21.25 -13.24
C ASN A 180 -14.76 20.26 -14.40
N CYS A 181 -15.78 19.91 -15.17
CA CYS A 181 -15.64 19.05 -16.35
C CYS A 181 -14.68 19.66 -17.37
N SER A 182 -14.77 20.96 -17.64
CA SER A 182 -13.85 21.70 -18.54
C SER A 182 -12.42 21.70 -18.01
N ARG A 183 -12.23 21.88 -16.71
CA ARG A 183 -10.93 21.84 -16.06
C ARG A 183 -10.31 20.42 -16.13
N ILE A 184 -11.10 19.37 -15.91
CA ILE A 184 -10.65 17.98 -16.04
C ILE A 184 -10.20 17.72 -17.48
N LYS A 185 -10.98 18.16 -18.49
CA LYS A 185 -10.59 18.05 -19.91
C LYS A 185 -9.24 18.69 -20.18
N ALA A 186 -9.06 19.94 -19.73
CA ALA A 186 -7.80 20.67 -19.91
C ALA A 186 -6.61 19.94 -19.25
N ARG A 187 -6.78 19.42 -18.04
CA ARG A 187 -5.73 18.67 -17.33
C ARG A 187 -5.36 17.37 -18.03
N LEU A 188 -6.35 16.65 -18.57
CA LEU A 188 -6.15 15.38 -19.26
C LEU A 188 -5.79 15.56 -20.75
N GLY A 189 -5.71 16.80 -21.24
CA GLY A 189 -5.36 17.11 -22.63
C GLY A 189 -6.40 16.66 -23.65
N VAL A 190 -7.69 16.58 -23.24
CA VAL A 190 -8.79 16.15 -24.13
C VAL A 190 -9.83 17.24 -24.31
N THR A 191 -10.59 17.16 -25.42
CA THR A 191 -11.58 18.18 -25.77
C THR A 191 -13.03 17.69 -25.58
N SER A 192 -13.27 16.38 -25.68
CA SER A 192 -14.61 15.82 -25.61
C SER A 192 -14.91 15.11 -24.28
N THR A 193 -16.17 15.05 -23.90
CA THR A 193 -16.60 14.27 -22.73
C THR A 193 -16.47 12.77 -22.99
N ALA A 194 -16.62 12.32 -24.26
CA ALA A 194 -16.41 10.93 -24.64
C ALA A 194 -14.95 10.49 -24.40
N ASP A 195 -13.98 11.37 -24.59
CA ASP A 195 -12.57 11.07 -24.28
C ASP A 195 -12.33 10.95 -22.78
N LEU A 196 -12.98 11.80 -21.96
CA LEU A 196 -12.95 11.67 -20.51
C LEU A 196 -13.47 10.30 -20.06
N ILE A 197 -14.61 9.88 -20.58
CA ILE A 197 -15.20 8.58 -20.27
C ILE A 197 -14.27 7.43 -20.67
N ARG A 198 -13.66 7.50 -21.86
CA ARG A 198 -12.66 6.50 -22.30
C ARG A 198 -11.45 6.42 -21.37
N ILE A 199 -10.94 7.55 -20.91
CA ILE A 199 -9.84 7.60 -19.94
C ILE A 199 -10.27 6.96 -18.62
N ALA A 200 -11.43 7.32 -18.06
CA ALA A 200 -11.96 6.76 -16.82
C ALA A 200 -12.09 5.23 -16.87
N ILE A 201 -12.64 4.69 -17.96
CA ILE A 201 -12.78 3.23 -18.16
C ILE A 201 -11.40 2.56 -18.26
N ARG A 202 -10.46 3.15 -19.02
CA ARG A 202 -9.11 2.60 -19.19
C ARG A 202 -8.28 2.63 -17.91
N SER A 203 -8.50 3.61 -17.05
CA SER A 203 -7.83 3.75 -15.75
C SER A 203 -8.54 2.94 -14.64
N GLY A 204 -9.57 2.14 -14.96
CA GLY A 204 -10.27 1.31 -13.98
C GLY A 204 -11.09 2.09 -12.95
N LEU A 205 -11.45 3.35 -13.25
CA LEU A 205 -12.24 4.18 -12.35
C LEU A 205 -13.70 3.71 -12.25
N THR A 206 -14.17 2.97 -13.27
CA THR A 206 -15.49 2.33 -13.33
C THR A 206 -15.39 0.94 -13.92
N ASP A 207 -16.29 0.04 -13.50
CA ASP A 207 -16.37 -1.32 -14.01
C ASP A 207 -16.87 -1.32 -15.46
N ARG A 208 -16.13 -1.95 -16.37
CA ARG A 208 -16.41 -1.97 -17.80
C ARG A 208 -17.76 -2.62 -18.12
N ASP A 209 -18.16 -3.61 -17.32
CA ASP A 209 -19.40 -4.38 -17.53
C ASP A 209 -20.64 -3.62 -17.08
N ALA A 210 -20.53 -2.73 -16.09
CA ALA A 210 -21.64 -1.89 -15.65
C ALA A 210 -22.02 -0.82 -16.70
N VAL A 211 -21.01 -0.27 -17.41
CA VAL A 211 -21.24 0.77 -18.44
C VAL A 211 -21.88 0.20 -19.72
N LEU A 212 -21.55 -1.05 -20.07
CA LEU A 212 -22.10 -1.70 -21.26
C LEU A 212 -23.55 -2.16 -21.07
N ALA A 213 -23.98 -2.38 -19.83
CA ALA A 213 -25.34 -2.79 -19.49
C ALA A 213 -26.37 -1.64 -19.59
N GLU A 214 -25.94 -0.38 -19.51
CA GLU A 214 -26.82 0.80 -19.53
C GLU A 214 -26.86 1.54 -20.90
N LEU A 215 -26.10 1.09 -21.90
CA LEU A 215 -26.19 1.68 -23.22
C LEU A 215 -27.53 1.25 -23.89
N PRO A 216 -28.39 2.19 -24.32
CA PRO A 216 -29.61 1.85 -24.99
C PRO A 216 -29.27 1.04 -26.27
N THR A 217 -29.74 -0.19 -26.33
CA THR A 217 -29.67 -0.99 -27.55
C THR A 217 -30.48 -0.25 -28.61
N GLY A 218 -29.80 0.32 -29.60
CA GLY A 218 -30.42 1.00 -30.71
C GLY A 218 -31.42 0.10 -31.41
N PRO A 219 -32.46 0.67 -32.09
CA PRO A 219 -33.51 -0.09 -32.68
C PRO A 219 -32.94 -1.04 -33.76
N ARG A 220 -33.25 -2.32 -33.60
CA ARG A 220 -33.01 -3.31 -34.66
C ARG A 220 -34.03 -2.99 -35.78
N SER A 221 -33.53 -2.52 -36.91
CA SER A 221 -34.26 -2.46 -38.17
C SER A 221 -34.29 -3.83 -38.81
#